data_0573f4d83952d8cf39f601ab035ccfa6
#
_entry.id   0573f4d83952d8cf39f601ab035ccfa6
#
_cell.length_a   1.000
_cell.length_b   1.000
_cell.length_c   1.000
_cell.angle_alpha   90.00
_cell.angle_beta   90.00
_cell.angle_gamma   90.00
#
_symmetry.space_group_name_H-M   'P 1'
#
loop_
_entity.id
_entity.type
_entity.pdbx_description
1 polymer ?
#
loop_
_entity_poly.entity_id
_entity_poly.type
_entity_poly.pdbx_seq_one_letter_code
_entity_poly.pdbx_strand_id
1 'polypeptide(L)'
;TGSFQSQDKFKCFVSIAGISDFTKLLRSETFFRGSAKMNKIMHGDAFEDKEYLDSVSAINYTDKIKKPILLIHGTYDTQVPHNQSSMFYNKIKNSNDSVEYFEIPKATHYFDEQGNRFVMFREIERFLAENLN
;
A
#
# COMPACT_ATOMS: atom_id res chain seq x y z
N THR A 1 1.05 -8.57 5.51
CA THR A 1 0.75 -9.57 6.56
C THR A 1 1.05 -9.06 7.97
N GLY A 2 2.20 -8.40 8.20
CA GLY A 2 2.59 -7.91 9.53
C GLY A 2 1.52 -7.04 10.21
N SER A 3 0.85 -6.17 9.44
CA SER A 3 -0.16 -5.24 9.97
C SER A 3 -1.47 -5.89 10.45
N PHE A 4 -1.78 -7.11 10.06
CA PHE A 4 -3.01 -7.78 10.49
C PHE A 4 -2.82 -9.17 11.12
N GLN A 5 -1.66 -9.81 10.92
CA GLN A 5 -1.36 -11.13 11.51
C GLN A 5 -0.47 -11.04 12.76
N SER A 6 0.39 -10.03 12.84
CA SER A 6 1.41 -9.92 13.89
C SER A 6 1.53 -8.49 14.44
N GLN A 7 0.45 -7.71 14.41
CA GLN A 7 0.46 -6.31 14.79
C GLN A 7 0.91 -6.05 16.23
N ASP A 8 0.75 -7.00 17.14
CA ASP A 8 1.18 -6.86 18.54
C ASP A 8 2.71 -6.70 18.68
N LYS A 9 3.46 -7.13 17.68
CA LYS A 9 4.93 -6.98 17.63
C LYS A 9 5.39 -5.60 17.18
N PHE A 10 4.47 -4.75 16.73
CA PHE A 10 4.79 -3.44 16.15
C PHE A 10 3.98 -2.35 16.84
N LYS A 11 4.57 -1.16 16.98
CA LYS A 11 3.86 0.02 17.48
C LYS A 11 3.05 0.70 16.39
N CYS A 12 3.61 0.81 15.18
CA CYS A 12 2.98 1.43 14.01
C CYS A 12 3.49 0.79 12.71
N PHE A 13 2.92 1.20 11.59
CA PHE A 13 3.29 0.75 10.25
C PHE A 13 3.44 1.92 9.29
N VAL A 14 4.38 1.81 8.34
CA VAL A 14 4.50 2.72 7.19
C VAL A 14 4.43 1.89 5.91
N SER A 15 3.59 2.29 4.98
CA SER A 15 3.46 1.68 3.66
C SER A 15 3.74 2.72 2.58
N ILE A 16 4.76 2.49 1.79
CA ILE A 16 5.18 3.37 0.69
C ILE A 16 4.89 2.66 -0.63
N ALA A 17 4.05 3.24 -1.47
CA ALA A 17 3.62 2.68 -2.76
C ALA A 17 3.14 1.22 -2.66
N GLY A 18 2.42 0.90 -1.57
CA GLY A 18 2.06 -0.46 -1.21
C GLY A 18 0.90 -1.01 -2.03
N ILE A 19 0.93 -2.33 -2.26
CA ILE A 19 -0.17 -3.09 -2.86
C ILE A 19 -1.12 -3.48 -1.73
N SER A 20 -2.38 -3.05 -1.83
CA SER A 20 -3.43 -3.39 -0.86
C SER A 20 -4.39 -4.47 -1.37
N ASP A 21 -4.57 -4.56 -2.69
CA ASP A 21 -5.46 -5.48 -3.38
C ASP A 21 -4.74 -6.11 -4.57
N PHE A 22 -4.25 -7.33 -4.41
CA PHE A 22 -3.51 -8.05 -5.45
C PHE A 22 -4.41 -8.43 -6.63
N THR A 23 -5.64 -8.85 -6.38
CA THR A 23 -6.59 -9.18 -7.46
C THR A 23 -6.86 -7.98 -8.35
N LYS A 24 -7.08 -6.81 -7.75
CA LYS A 24 -7.31 -5.57 -8.51
C LYS A 24 -6.06 -5.09 -9.22
N LEU A 25 -4.88 -5.22 -8.60
CA LEU A 25 -3.61 -4.88 -9.25
C LEU A 25 -3.41 -5.71 -10.51
N LEU A 26 -3.55 -7.03 -10.41
CA LEU A 26 -3.36 -7.94 -11.55
C LEU A 26 -4.38 -7.72 -12.68
N ARG A 27 -5.55 -7.15 -12.38
CA ARG A 27 -6.55 -6.75 -13.38
C ARG A 27 -6.34 -5.34 -13.95
N SER A 28 -5.39 -4.56 -13.40
CA SER A 28 -5.15 -3.21 -13.88
C SER A 28 -4.33 -3.20 -15.18
N GLU A 29 -4.68 -2.29 -16.11
CA GLU A 29 -3.95 -2.13 -17.38
C GLU A 29 -2.48 -1.78 -17.18
N THR A 30 -2.15 -1.09 -16.09
CA THR A 30 -0.79 -0.67 -15.75
C THR A 30 0.11 -1.89 -15.54
N PHE A 31 -0.40 -2.92 -14.88
CA PHE A 31 0.34 -4.15 -14.61
C PHE A 31 0.45 -5.04 -15.87
N PHE A 32 -0.53 -4.98 -16.77
CA PHE A 32 -0.55 -5.76 -18.01
C PHE A 32 0.44 -5.27 -19.09
N ARG A 33 1.00 -4.09 -18.98
CA ARG A 33 2.02 -3.59 -19.93
C ARG A 33 3.37 -4.31 -19.81
N GLY A 34 3.61 -5.01 -18.71
CA GLY A 34 4.67 -6.01 -18.61
C GLY A 34 4.27 -7.33 -19.27
N SER A 35 5.18 -8.27 -19.37
CA SER A 35 4.85 -9.60 -19.90
C SER A 35 3.77 -10.27 -19.04
N ALA A 36 2.55 -10.40 -19.57
CA ALA A 36 1.42 -11.04 -18.88
C ALA A 36 1.79 -12.47 -18.39
N LYS A 37 2.63 -13.18 -19.16
CA LYS A 37 3.17 -14.50 -18.80
C LYS A 37 4.07 -14.43 -17.57
N MET A 38 4.94 -13.40 -17.50
CA MET A 38 5.83 -13.23 -16.33
C MET A 38 5.03 -12.85 -15.09
N ASN A 39 4.04 -11.99 -15.22
CA ASN A 39 3.17 -11.61 -14.12
C ASN A 39 2.40 -12.82 -13.56
N LYS A 40 1.87 -13.69 -14.43
CA LYS A 40 1.21 -14.95 -14.02
C LYS A 40 2.17 -15.87 -13.25
N ILE A 41 3.44 -15.99 -13.69
CA ILE A 41 4.45 -16.81 -13.02
C ILE A 41 4.84 -16.23 -11.66
N MET A 42 5.00 -14.91 -11.57
CA MET A 42 5.52 -14.25 -10.36
C MET A 42 4.45 -13.98 -9.30
N HIS A 43 3.22 -13.73 -9.71
CA HIS A 43 2.16 -13.20 -8.83
C HIS A 43 0.87 -14.03 -8.85
N GLY A 44 0.75 -15.00 -9.76
CA GLY A 44 -0.47 -15.78 -9.95
C GLY A 44 -1.43 -15.17 -10.97
N ASP A 45 -2.55 -15.85 -11.17
CA ASP A 45 -3.62 -15.45 -12.09
C ASP A 45 -4.77 -14.80 -11.33
N ALA A 46 -5.23 -13.62 -11.79
CA ALA A 46 -6.29 -12.86 -11.13
C ALA A 46 -7.67 -13.58 -11.10
N PHE A 47 -7.85 -14.65 -11.87
CA PHE A 47 -9.08 -15.43 -11.91
C PHE A 47 -8.90 -16.82 -11.28
N GLU A 48 -7.83 -17.53 -11.65
CA GLU A 48 -7.54 -18.89 -11.18
C GLU A 48 -7.11 -18.90 -9.71
N ASP A 49 -6.29 -17.90 -9.30
CA ASP A 49 -5.71 -17.80 -7.95
C ASP A 49 -6.42 -16.78 -7.06
N LYS A 50 -7.65 -16.37 -7.41
CA LYS A 50 -8.37 -15.29 -6.73
C LYS A 50 -8.48 -15.48 -5.20
N GLU A 51 -8.80 -16.68 -4.75
CA GLU A 51 -8.94 -16.97 -3.33
C GLU A 51 -7.62 -16.75 -2.57
N TYR A 52 -6.51 -17.21 -3.13
CA TYR A 52 -5.18 -16.96 -2.57
C TYR A 52 -4.82 -15.47 -2.58
N LEU A 53 -5.02 -14.78 -3.71
CA LEU A 53 -4.75 -13.34 -3.83
C LEU A 53 -5.57 -12.51 -2.85
N ASP A 54 -6.84 -12.85 -2.67
CA ASP A 54 -7.70 -12.20 -1.68
C ASP A 54 -7.20 -12.47 -0.25
N SER A 55 -6.70 -13.67 0.03
CA SER A 55 -6.19 -14.05 1.36
C SER A 55 -4.91 -13.30 1.76
N VAL A 56 -4.14 -12.80 0.78
CA VAL A 56 -2.91 -12.01 1.02
C VAL A 56 -3.12 -10.51 0.81
N SER A 57 -4.31 -10.09 0.39
CA SER A 57 -4.67 -8.69 0.13
C SER A 57 -5.09 -7.99 1.42
N ALA A 58 -4.30 -6.99 1.86
CA ALA A 58 -4.52 -6.28 3.11
C ALA A 58 -5.88 -5.58 3.17
N ILE A 59 -6.44 -5.19 2.04
CA ILE A 59 -7.76 -4.54 1.95
C ILE A 59 -8.91 -5.40 2.51
N ASN A 60 -8.73 -6.72 2.56
CA ASN A 60 -9.73 -7.65 3.09
C ASN A 60 -9.65 -7.82 4.62
N TYR A 61 -8.67 -7.17 5.27
CA TYR A 61 -8.42 -7.28 6.72
C TYR A 61 -8.35 -5.93 7.43
N THR A 62 -8.94 -4.88 6.84
CA THR A 62 -8.90 -3.52 7.40
C THR A 62 -9.52 -3.43 8.80
N ASP A 63 -10.52 -4.25 9.08
CA ASP A 63 -11.16 -4.37 10.39
C ASP A 63 -10.24 -4.93 11.48
N LYS A 64 -9.20 -5.68 11.08
CA LYS A 64 -8.21 -6.28 12.00
C LYS A 64 -7.02 -5.37 12.29
N ILE A 65 -6.79 -4.35 11.47
CA ILE A 65 -5.64 -3.44 11.62
C ILE A 65 -6.02 -2.32 12.59
N LYS A 66 -5.43 -2.33 13.79
CA LYS A 66 -5.74 -1.39 14.88
C LYS A 66 -4.59 -0.47 15.26
N LYS A 67 -3.39 -0.78 14.79
CA LYS A 67 -2.21 0.07 15.05
C LYS A 67 -2.18 1.27 14.10
N PRO A 68 -1.52 2.36 14.50
CA PRO A 68 -1.29 3.49 13.62
C PRO A 68 -0.61 3.07 12.31
N ILE A 69 -1.07 3.61 11.20
CA ILE A 69 -0.52 3.31 9.88
C ILE A 69 -0.45 4.57 9.02
N LEU A 70 0.72 4.86 8.46
CA LEU A 70 0.94 5.89 7.46
C LEU A 70 1.04 5.26 6.07
N LEU A 71 0.20 5.73 5.16
CA LEU A 71 0.21 5.34 3.75
C LEU A 71 0.80 6.50 2.94
N ILE A 72 1.84 6.24 2.16
CA ILE A 72 2.46 7.24 1.26
C ILE A 72 2.40 6.72 -0.17
N HIS A 73 1.95 7.56 -1.12
CA HIS A 73 1.92 7.17 -2.53
C HIS A 73 2.19 8.36 -3.46
N GLY A 74 2.95 8.12 -4.52
CA GLY A 74 3.16 9.08 -5.58
C GLY A 74 2.00 9.08 -6.60
N THR A 75 1.49 10.27 -6.98
CA THR A 75 0.35 10.32 -7.90
C THR A 75 0.68 9.94 -9.35
N TYR A 76 1.97 9.91 -9.73
CA TYR A 76 2.46 9.47 -11.04
C TYR A 76 3.10 8.06 -10.98
N ASP A 77 2.72 7.26 -9.97
CA ASP A 77 3.17 5.88 -9.88
C ASP A 77 2.57 5.05 -11.02
N THR A 78 3.47 4.58 -11.91
CA THR A 78 3.13 3.75 -13.07
C THR A 78 3.38 2.26 -12.84
N GLN A 79 3.94 1.88 -11.69
CA GLN A 79 4.17 0.49 -11.33
C GLN A 79 3.01 -0.04 -10.48
N VAL A 80 2.72 0.67 -9.39
CA VAL A 80 1.57 0.39 -8.53
C VAL A 80 0.64 1.59 -8.60
N PRO A 81 -0.57 1.45 -9.16
CA PRO A 81 -1.50 2.56 -9.24
C PRO A 81 -1.80 3.16 -7.86
N HIS A 82 -1.73 4.50 -7.72
CA HIS A 82 -1.92 5.16 -6.43
C HIS A 82 -3.29 4.88 -5.79
N ASN A 83 -4.27 4.45 -6.59
CA ASN A 83 -5.57 4.03 -6.08
C ASN A 83 -5.50 2.79 -5.15
N GLN A 84 -4.41 2.05 -5.15
CA GLN A 84 -4.17 0.98 -4.17
C GLN A 84 -4.14 1.53 -2.74
N SER A 85 -3.43 2.63 -2.50
CA SER A 85 -3.38 3.27 -1.19
C SER A 85 -4.65 4.05 -0.87
N SER A 86 -5.23 4.79 -1.83
CA SER A 86 -6.45 5.58 -1.58
C SER A 86 -7.68 4.71 -1.29
N MET A 87 -7.83 3.58 -1.97
CA MET A 87 -8.90 2.61 -1.65
C MET A 87 -8.72 1.99 -0.27
N PHE A 88 -7.48 1.61 0.05
CA PHE A 88 -7.17 1.05 1.36
C PHE A 88 -7.46 2.06 2.47
N TYR A 89 -7.01 3.32 2.32
CA TYR A 89 -7.31 4.41 3.23
C TYR A 89 -8.82 4.60 3.42
N ASN A 90 -9.57 4.68 2.32
CA ASN A 90 -11.01 4.88 2.36
C ASN A 90 -11.77 3.76 3.07
N LYS A 91 -11.24 2.54 3.04
CA LYS A 91 -11.82 1.40 3.74
C LYS A 91 -11.41 1.35 5.20
N ILE A 92 -10.11 1.47 5.49
CA ILE A 92 -9.58 1.30 6.84
C ILE A 92 -9.99 2.42 7.80
N LYS A 93 -10.16 3.66 7.33
CA LYS A 93 -10.59 4.81 8.16
C LYS A 93 -11.95 4.61 8.83
N ASN A 94 -12.75 3.64 8.38
CA ASN A 94 -14.02 3.29 9.03
C ASN A 94 -13.84 2.39 10.27
N SER A 95 -12.64 1.85 10.49
CA SER A 95 -12.33 0.89 11.56
C SER A 95 -11.05 1.21 12.34
N ASN A 96 -10.31 2.23 11.90
CA ASN A 96 -9.05 2.66 12.52
C ASN A 96 -8.88 4.18 12.35
N ASP A 97 -9.05 4.93 13.43
CA ASP A 97 -8.93 6.40 13.45
C ASP A 97 -7.46 6.89 13.38
N SER A 98 -6.49 5.98 13.56
CA SER A 98 -5.05 6.27 13.54
C SER A 98 -4.41 5.96 12.18
N VAL A 99 -5.19 6.05 11.09
CA VAL A 99 -4.68 5.91 9.73
C VAL A 99 -4.45 7.28 9.12
N GLU A 100 -3.29 7.46 8.51
CA GLU A 100 -2.93 8.64 7.73
C GLU A 100 -2.65 8.26 6.29
N TYR A 101 -3.02 9.13 5.36
CA TYR A 101 -2.73 8.98 3.94
C TYR A 101 -2.12 10.24 3.38
N PHE A 102 -0.93 10.12 2.82
CA PHE A 102 -0.16 11.23 2.28
C PHE A 102 0.18 10.97 0.81
N GLU A 103 -0.40 11.77 -0.08
CA GLU A 103 -0.09 11.77 -1.52
C GLU A 103 1.04 12.75 -1.81
N ILE A 104 2.03 12.30 -2.60
CA ILE A 104 3.09 13.17 -3.11
C ILE A 104 2.78 13.47 -4.58
N PRO A 105 2.38 14.71 -4.91
CA PRO A 105 2.02 15.08 -6.25
C PRO A 105 3.17 14.86 -7.24
N LYS A 106 2.87 14.24 -8.39
CA LYS A 106 3.82 13.96 -9.47
C LYS A 106 4.99 13.02 -9.11
N ALA A 107 5.05 12.48 -7.90
CA ALA A 107 6.06 11.48 -7.56
C ALA A 107 5.79 10.17 -8.31
N THR A 108 6.86 9.58 -8.84
CA THR A 108 6.88 8.25 -9.45
C THR A 108 6.97 7.15 -8.39
N HIS A 109 6.96 5.89 -8.79
CA HIS A 109 7.16 4.75 -7.90
C HIS A 109 8.49 4.81 -7.13
N TYR A 110 9.53 5.32 -7.77
CA TYR A 110 10.90 5.36 -7.23
C TYR A 110 11.23 6.64 -6.47
N PHE A 111 10.32 7.61 -6.45
CA PHE A 111 10.57 8.93 -5.85
C PHE A 111 11.89 9.53 -6.35
N ASP A 112 12.09 9.53 -7.68
CA ASP A 112 13.36 9.91 -8.32
C ASP A 112 13.81 11.34 -8.02
N GLU A 113 12.87 12.25 -7.84
CA GLU A 113 13.15 13.64 -7.50
C GLU A 113 13.54 13.80 -6.03
N GLN A 114 14.63 14.53 -5.79
CA GLN A 114 15.14 14.80 -4.43
C GLN A 114 14.08 15.45 -3.51
N GLY A 115 13.31 16.40 -4.06
CA GLY A 115 12.23 17.07 -3.32
C GLY A 115 11.17 16.10 -2.82
N ASN A 116 10.76 15.13 -3.66
CA ASN A 116 9.78 14.12 -3.31
C ASN A 116 10.29 13.18 -2.21
N ARG A 117 11.58 12.77 -2.28
CA ARG A 117 12.20 11.96 -1.23
C ARG A 117 12.29 12.72 0.09
N PHE A 118 12.67 14.00 0.05
CA PHE A 118 12.74 14.82 1.26
C PHE A 118 11.38 14.92 1.97
N VAL A 119 10.33 15.21 1.20
CA VAL A 119 8.96 15.28 1.73
C VAL A 119 8.52 13.94 2.31
N MET A 120 8.76 12.84 1.60
CA MET A 120 8.45 11.49 2.06
C MET A 120 9.14 11.17 3.40
N PHE A 121 10.45 11.38 3.49
CA PHE A 121 11.20 11.08 4.72
C PHE A 121 10.79 11.97 5.89
N ARG A 122 10.47 13.23 5.66
CA ARG A 122 9.97 14.15 6.69
C ARG A 122 8.62 13.66 7.26
N GLU A 123 7.71 13.19 6.41
CA GLU A 123 6.43 12.65 6.88
C GLU A 123 6.60 11.33 7.65
N ILE A 124 7.53 10.48 7.22
CA ILE A 124 7.88 9.26 7.96
C ILE A 124 8.48 9.60 9.34
N GLU A 125 9.43 10.53 9.39
CA GLU A 125 10.05 10.98 10.64
C GLU A 125 9.00 11.52 11.63
N ARG A 126 8.13 12.43 11.17
CA ARG A 126 7.01 12.95 11.97
C ARG A 126 6.16 11.83 12.54
N PHE A 127 5.66 10.96 11.66
CA PHE A 127 4.77 9.86 12.05
C PHE A 127 5.43 8.89 13.05
N LEU A 128 6.70 8.54 12.82
CA LEU A 128 7.44 7.68 13.75
C LEU A 128 7.70 8.34 15.10
N ALA A 129 8.02 9.64 15.11
CA ALA A 129 8.21 10.40 16.36
C ALA A 129 6.93 10.43 17.22
N GLU A 130 5.77 10.52 16.59
CA GLU A 130 4.46 10.52 17.28
C GLU A 130 4.06 9.13 17.80
N ASN A 131 4.48 8.05 17.15
CA ASN A 131 3.96 6.70 17.39
C ASN A 131 4.95 5.71 18.00
N LEU A 132 6.24 6.05 18.13
CA LEU A 132 7.25 5.17 18.74
C LEU A 132 7.55 5.47 20.23
N ASN A 133 7.09 6.62 20.72
CA ASN A 133 7.28 7.02 22.14
C ASN A 133 6.38 6.22 23.09
#